data_a25a97f3b734146d0912dc9523cc2c0c
#
_entry.id   a25a97f3b734146d0912dc9523cc2c0c
#
_cell.length_a   1.000
_cell.length_b   1.000
_cell.length_c   1.000
_cell.angle_alpha   90.00
_cell.angle_beta   90.00
_cell.angle_gamma   90.00
#
_symmetry.space_group_name_H-M   'P 1'
#
loop_
_entity.id
_entity.type
_entity.pdbx_description
1 polymer ?
#
loop_
_entity_poly.entity_id
_entity_poly.type
_entity_poly.pdbx_seq_one_letter_code
_entity_poly.pdbx_strand_id
1 'polypeptide(L)'
;VVNYQKIDETIFLKLALLNETIECPNCHQTLDRINQTEYNLVRDLSILGNPVYLEVPRRQFHCQKCQKYISERLSFMRLRQHHTIRYESMIYERVKNSSIEEISREEGLG
;
A
#
# COMPACT_ATOMS: atom_id res chain seq x y z
N VAL A 1 6.16 10.36 -3.62
CA VAL A 1 5.22 10.51 -4.74
C VAL A 1 5.98 10.91 -5.98
N VAL A 2 5.94 10.09 -7.03
CA VAL A 2 6.60 10.40 -8.29
C VAL A 2 5.63 10.85 -9.38
N ASN A 3 4.35 10.68 -9.17
CA ASN A 3 3.33 11.13 -10.10
C ASN A 3 2.02 11.38 -9.37
N TYR A 4 1.18 12.23 -9.95
CA TYR A 4 -0.10 12.61 -9.40
C TYR A 4 -1.10 12.70 -10.56
N GLN A 5 -2.30 12.15 -10.36
CA GLN A 5 -3.37 12.23 -11.33
C GLN A 5 -4.70 12.32 -10.62
N LYS A 6 -5.60 13.18 -11.10
CA LYS A 6 -6.96 13.31 -10.57
C LYS A 6 -7.94 12.97 -11.70
N ILE A 7 -8.76 11.93 -11.49
CA ILE A 7 -9.77 11.49 -12.45
C ILE A 7 -11.11 11.39 -11.72
N ASP A 8 -12.13 12.12 -12.20
CA ASP A 8 -13.48 12.09 -11.64
C ASP A 8 -13.51 12.24 -10.11
N GLU A 9 -12.77 13.24 -9.62
CA GLU A 9 -12.62 13.56 -8.19
C GLU A 9 -11.93 12.46 -7.37
N THR A 10 -11.32 11.48 -8.03
CA THR A 10 -10.49 10.47 -7.39
C THR A 10 -9.02 10.81 -7.63
N ILE A 11 -8.23 10.76 -6.57
CA ILE A 11 -6.81 11.11 -6.62
C ILE A 11 -5.98 9.83 -6.69
N PHE A 12 -5.08 9.76 -7.67
CA PHE A 12 -4.13 8.66 -7.80
C PHE A 12 -2.72 9.18 -7.60
N LEU A 13 -1.99 8.62 -6.64
CA LEU A 13 -0.61 8.99 -6.34
C LEU A 13 0.28 7.79 -6.59
N LYS A 14 1.25 7.94 -7.49
CA LYS A 14 2.23 6.90 -7.74
C LYS A 14 3.41 7.08 -6.80
N LEU A 15 3.77 6.03 -6.07
CA LEU A 15 4.85 6.05 -5.11
C LEU A 15 6.10 5.40 -5.68
N ALA A 16 7.25 5.88 -5.21
CA ALA A 16 8.53 5.20 -5.37
C ALA A 16 9.12 5.00 -3.99
N LEU A 17 9.75 3.87 -3.78
CA LEU A 17 10.39 3.55 -2.50
C LEU A 17 11.84 4.02 -2.53
N LEU A 18 12.29 4.66 -1.46
CA LEU A 18 13.63 5.22 -1.38
C LEU A 18 14.69 4.16 -1.11
N ASN A 19 14.33 3.09 -0.40
CA ASN A 19 15.26 2.01 -0.13
C ASN A 19 15.44 1.13 -1.37
N GLU A 20 16.70 0.83 -1.70
CA GLU A 20 17.04 0.01 -2.86
C GLU A 20 17.27 -1.45 -2.50
N THR A 21 17.35 -1.76 -1.21
CA THR A 21 17.65 -3.10 -0.71
C THR A 21 16.71 -3.50 0.41
N ILE A 22 16.61 -4.79 0.64
CA ILE A 22 15.90 -5.34 1.81
C ILE A 22 16.80 -6.37 2.50
N GLU A 23 16.45 -6.73 3.73
CA GLU A 23 17.13 -7.78 4.46
C GLU A 23 16.36 -9.08 4.34
N CYS A 24 17.05 -10.18 4.01
CA CYS A 24 16.42 -11.50 3.97
C CYS A 24 16.00 -11.92 5.39
N PRO A 25 14.74 -12.28 5.62
CA PRO A 25 14.27 -12.66 6.95
C PRO A 25 14.86 -13.97 7.46
N ASN A 26 15.41 -14.79 6.59
CA ASN A 26 15.99 -16.09 6.99
C ASN A 26 17.48 -16.00 7.28
N CYS A 27 18.27 -15.41 6.38
CA CYS A 27 19.73 -15.40 6.49
C CYS A 27 20.30 -14.02 6.80
N HIS A 28 19.47 -12.98 6.86
CA HIS A 28 19.84 -11.61 7.19
C HIS A 28 20.83 -10.96 6.21
N GLN A 29 20.97 -11.53 5.01
CA GLN A 29 21.76 -10.87 3.96
C GLN A 29 21.01 -9.70 3.37
N THR A 30 21.76 -8.69 2.94
CA THR A 30 21.19 -7.57 2.18
C THR A 30 20.91 -8.03 0.76
N LEU A 31 19.67 -7.86 0.32
CA LEU A 31 19.22 -8.23 -1.02
C LEU A 31 19.06 -6.98 -1.86
N ASP A 32 19.74 -6.96 -3.02
CA ASP A 32 19.67 -5.84 -3.96
C ASP A 32 19.18 -6.25 -5.35
N ARG A 33 18.95 -7.53 -5.56
CA ARG A 33 18.52 -8.06 -6.86
C ARG A 33 17.00 -8.17 -6.90
N ILE A 34 16.38 -7.26 -7.63
CA ILE A 34 14.92 -7.28 -7.82
C ILE A 34 14.60 -8.26 -8.96
N ASN A 35 13.73 -9.24 -8.64
CA ASN A 35 13.25 -10.19 -9.62
C ASN A 35 12.10 -9.62 -10.44
N GLN A 36 11.14 -9.00 -9.78
CA GLN A 36 10.01 -8.34 -10.43
C GLN A 36 9.45 -7.23 -9.56
N THR A 37 8.76 -6.29 -10.21
CA THR A 37 8.04 -5.21 -9.53
C THR A 37 6.62 -5.16 -10.09
N GLU A 38 5.64 -5.18 -9.20
CA GLU A 38 4.24 -4.99 -9.54
C GLU A 38 3.71 -3.76 -8.84
N TYR A 39 2.76 -3.04 -9.48
CA TYR A 39 2.11 -1.89 -8.88
C TYR A 39 0.68 -2.25 -8.54
N ASN A 40 0.28 -2.02 -7.29
CA ASN A 40 -1.08 -2.27 -6.81
C ASN A 40 -1.72 -0.98 -6.38
N LEU A 41 -3.03 -0.85 -6.64
CA LEU A 41 -3.82 0.26 -6.12
C LEU A 41 -4.21 -0.03 -4.68
N VAL A 42 -3.91 0.94 -3.81
CA VAL A 42 -4.13 0.82 -2.37
C VAL A 42 -4.94 2.03 -1.90
N ARG A 43 -6.03 1.80 -1.19
CA ARG A 43 -6.85 2.87 -0.64
C ARG A 43 -6.15 3.54 0.53
N ASP A 44 -6.14 4.86 0.53
CA ASP A 44 -5.60 5.66 1.61
C ASP A 44 -6.63 6.69 2.08
N LEU A 45 -6.27 7.51 3.08
CA LEU A 45 -7.14 8.55 3.61
C LEU A 45 -7.53 9.53 2.51
N SER A 46 -8.80 9.94 2.52
CA SER A 46 -9.32 10.92 1.57
C SER A 46 -8.70 12.29 1.80
N ILE A 47 -8.51 13.05 0.72
CA ILE A 47 -8.02 14.43 0.76
C ILE A 47 -9.15 15.34 0.34
N LEU A 48 -9.58 16.25 1.24
CA LEU A 48 -10.65 17.22 0.98
C LEU A 48 -11.92 16.53 0.44
N GLY A 49 -12.26 15.37 1.00
CA GLY A 49 -13.42 14.61 0.59
C GLY A 49 -13.24 13.76 -0.67
N ASN A 50 -12.09 13.83 -1.32
CA ASN A 50 -11.81 13.05 -2.52
C ASN A 50 -11.12 11.73 -2.17
N PRO A 51 -11.60 10.59 -2.67
CA PRO A 51 -10.92 9.30 -2.45
C PRO A 51 -9.49 9.33 -2.98
N VAL A 52 -8.57 8.69 -2.25
CA VAL A 52 -7.16 8.61 -2.64
C VAL A 52 -6.77 7.16 -2.81
N TYR A 53 -6.16 6.85 -3.96
CA TYR A 53 -5.54 5.57 -4.23
C TYR A 53 -4.05 5.77 -4.45
N LEU A 54 -3.25 4.92 -3.81
CA LEU A 54 -1.81 4.90 -4.00
C LEU A 54 -1.47 3.79 -4.99
N GLU A 55 -0.67 4.12 -6.00
CA GLU A 55 -0.03 3.10 -6.83
C GLU A 55 1.26 2.71 -6.13
N VAL A 56 1.24 1.58 -5.44
CA VAL A 56 2.33 1.13 -4.57
C VAL A 56 3.13 0.05 -5.27
N PRO A 57 4.47 0.24 -5.42
CA PRO A 57 5.32 -0.80 -5.99
C PRO A 57 5.49 -1.94 -4.98
N ARG A 58 5.26 -3.15 -5.44
CA ARG A 58 5.54 -4.37 -4.69
C ARG A 58 6.69 -5.08 -5.37
N ARG A 59 7.82 -5.09 -4.69
CA ARG A 59 9.05 -5.65 -5.23
C ARG A 59 9.29 -7.03 -4.66
N GLN A 60 9.72 -7.94 -5.53
CA GLN A 60 10.15 -9.27 -5.12
C GLN A 60 11.64 -9.38 -5.34
N PHE A 61 12.37 -9.70 -4.28
CA PHE A 61 13.82 -9.87 -4.30
C PHE A 61 14.18 -11.34 -4.31
N HIS A 62 15.35 -11.66 -4.85
CA HIS A 62 15.86 -13.02 -4.87
C HIS A 62 17.03 -13.16 -3.91
N CYS A 63 16.97 -14.11 -2.99
CA CYS A 63 18.05 -14.45 -2.09
C CYS A 63 18.78 -15.69 -2.62
N GLN A 64 20.04 -15.51 -3.06
CA GLN A 64 20.83 -16.60 -3.60
C GLN A 64 21.20 -17.62 -2.54
N LYS A 65 21.46 -17.18 -1.32
CA LYS A 65 21.83 -18.08 -0.21
C LYS A 65 20.69 -19.01 0.17
N CYS A 66 19.47 -18.46 0.29
CA CYS A 66 18.29 -19.23 0.62
C CYS A 66 17.60 -19.83 -0.61
N GLN A 67 17.99 -19.40 -1.80
CA GLN A 67 17.36 -19.77 -3.07
C GLN A 67 15.85 -19.59 -3.05
N LYS A 68 15.41 -18.44 -2.51
CA LYS A 68 14.00 -18.09 -2.37
C LYS A 68 13.73 -16.69 -2.86
N TYR A 69 12.49 -16.46 -3.26
CA TYR A 69 11.99 -15.13 -3.60
C TYR A 69 11.35 -14.51 -2.37
N ILE A 70 11.75 -13.29 -2.05
CA ILE A 70 11.28 -12.58 -0.86
C ILE A 70 10.51 -11.36 -1.32
N SER A 71 9.22 -11.30 -0.96
CA SER A 71 8.39 -10.13 -1.23
C SER A 71 8.63 -9.08 -0.15
N GLU A 72 8.86 -7.84 -0.57
CA GLU A 72 9.07 -6.73 0.33
C GLU A 72 7.81 -6.42 1.14
N ARG A 73 7.98 -6.13 2.43
CA ARG A 73 6.89 -5.68 3.30
C ARG A 73 6.96 -4.18 3.47
N LEU A 74 5.82 -3.54 3.40
CA LEU A 74 5.69 -2.10 3.55
C LEU A 74 5.12 -1.79 4.94
N SER A 75 5.75 -0.86 5.66
CA SER A 75 5.38 -0.55 7.04
C SER A 75 4.00 0.07 7.19
N PHE A 76 3.49 0.73 6.14
CA PHE A 76 2.19 1.40 6.17
C PHE A 76 1.03 0.50 5.73
N MET A 77 1.30 -0.80 5.47
CA MET A 77 0.29 -1.75 5.02
C MET A 77 0.40 -3.07 5.78
N ARG A 78 -0.75 -3.71 5.99
CA ARG A 78 -0.79 -5.09 6.41
C ARG A 78 -0.57 -6.01 5.21
N LEU A 79 -0.09 -7.23 5.46
CA LEU A 79 0.13 -8.22 4.41
C LEU A 79 -1.18 -8.55 3.68
N ARG A 80 -1.14 -8.53 2.35
CA ARG A 80 -2.26 -8.88 1.46
C ARG A 80 -3.50 -7.98 1.56
N GLN A 81 -3.37 -6.79 2.13
CA GLN A 81 -4.45 -5.82 2.15
C GLN A 81 -4.32 -4.82 1.01
N HIS A 82 -5.45 -4.25 0.59
CA HIS A 82 -5.50 -3.24 -0.47
C HIS A 82 -5.84 -1.84 0.07
N HIS A 83 -5.51 -1.60 1.33
CA HIS A 83 -5.67 -0.30 1.97
C HIS A 83 -4.55 -0.08 2.99
N THR A 84 -4.27 1.19 3.29
CA THR A 84 -3.24 1.52 4.28
C THR A 84 -3.74 1.26 5.69
N ILE A 85 -2.80 1.07 6.63
CA ILE A 85 -3.16 0.88 8.05
C ILE A 85 -3.89 2.09 8.59
N ARG A 86 -3.46 3.31 8.24
CA ARG A 86 -4.12 4.53 8.71
C ARG A 86 -5.54 4.67 8.17
N TYR A 87 -5.81 4.24 6.94
CA TYR A 87 -7.16 4.20 6.39
C TYR A 87 -8.03 3.20 7.16
N GLU A 88 -7.51 2.01 7.40
CA GLU A 88 -8.19 0.98 8.19
C GLU A 88 -8.55 1.47 9.58
N SER A 89 -7.62 2.16 10.25
CA SER A 89 -7.85 2.71 11.58
C SER A 89 -8.92 3.80 11.58
N MET A 90 -8.94 4.65 10.56
CA MET A 90 -9.95 5.69 10.42
C MET A 90 -11.35 5.08 10.25
N ILE A 91 -11.47 4.07 9.39
CA ILE A 91 -12.75 3.37 9.18
C ILE A 91 -13.21 2.70 10.48
N TYR A 92 -12.30 2.06 11.20
CA TYR A 92 -12.63 1.42 12.47
C TYR A 92 -13.17 2.42 13.50
N GLU A 93 -12.55 3.59 13.62
CA GLU A 93 -13.02 4.63 14.55
C GLU A 93 -14.39 5.16 14.14
N ARG A 94 -14.65 5.31 12.86
CA ARG A 94 -15.95 5.78 12.37
C ARG A 94 -17.06 4.76 12.60
N VAL A 95 -16.76 3.47 12.47
CA VAL A 95 -17.73 2.39 12.73
C VAL A 95 -18.23 2.39 14.16
N LYS A 96 -17.40 2.81 15.11
CA LYS A 96 -17.82 2.93 16.51
C LYS A 96 -18.87 4.01 16.73
N ASN A 97 -18.95 5.02 15.86
CA ASN A 97 -19.76 6.20 16.03
C ASN A 97 -20.86 6.37 14.98
N SER A 98 -20.85 5.55 13.94
CA SER A 98 -21.77 5.65 12.79
C SER A 98 -22.13 4.27 12.26
N SER A 99 -23.15 4.21 11.40
CA SER A 99 -23.51 2.96 10.74
C SER A 99 -22.52 2.66 9.60
N ILE A 100 -22.36 1.37 9.29
CA ILE A 100 -21.52 0.94 8.17
C ILE A 100 -22.03 1.52 6.85
N GLU A 101 -23.34 1.64 6.69
CA GLU A 101 -23.94 2.20 5.47
C GLU A 101 -23.53 3.66 5.25
N GLU A 102 -23.52 4.46 6.31
CA GLU A 102 -23.08 5.86 6.22
C GLU A 102 -21.63 5.97 5.80
N ILE A 103 -20.76 5.16 6.41
CA ILE A 103 -19.33 5.16 6.09
C ILE A 103 -19.09 4.71 4.66
N SER A 104 -19.76 3.65 4.22
CA SER A 104 -19.64 3.16 2.85
C SER A 104 -20.03 4.22 1.83
N ARG A 105 -21.08 4.97 2.11
CA ARG A 105 -21.55 6.04 1.24
C ARG A 105 -20.56 7.20 1.19
N GLU A 106 -20.08 7.65 2.34
CA GLU A 106 -19.15 8.78 2.44
C GLU A 106 -17.78 8.48 1.81
N GLU A 107 -17.29 7.25 1.97
CA GLU A 107 -15.98 6.85 1.46
C GLU A 107 -16.05 6.25 0.05
N GLY A 108 -17.25 6.07 -0.51
CA GLY A 108 -17.39 5.48 -1.81
C GLY A 108 -17.06 3.99 -1.86
N LEU A 109 -17.22 3.30 -0.74
CA LEU A 109 -17.03 1.85 -0.65
C LEU A 109 -18.27 1.15 -1.20
N GLY A 110 -18.06 0.30 -2.17
CA GLY A 110 -19.14 -0.41 -2.82
C GLY A 110 -19.62 -1.64 -2.08
#